data_b18ef71deaa6ceba5bbc09cc8af17acd
#
_entry.id   b18ef71deaa6ceba5bbc09cc8af17acd
#
_cell.length_a   1.000
_cell.length_b   1.000
_cell.length_c   1.000
_cell.angle_alpha   90.00
_cell.angle_beta   90.00
_cell.angle_gamma   90.00
#
_symmetry.space_group_name_H-M   'P 1'
#
loop_
_entity.id
_entity.type
_entity.pdbx_description
1 polymer ?
#
loop_
_entity_poly.entity_id
_entity_poly.type
_entity_poly.pdbx_seq_one_letter_code
_entity_poly.pdbx_strand_id
1 'polypeptide(L)'
;MKHFLITLLLCAPSIYAQNPLKGEWITNSLLGKFKEEDSNLFELTKDEDEIAGFATVFEKNDKNQYISYYFAPCGNDCFPSIIGTFELIAPSYVRLNALKFEQRGFCKNKDETLHNDTADYYIYKVSDKKIFLVKSTSKNEKEDQEKAKNYLLVTGIKDNVLYNRKHKMKVEAKGIAPLPAQIEKYATDILQLKNFKILVYNKLDSRPLWVFAVKDLTTGTITYVIQGNHIAGEKEIACFFYCTEAEMKKFRQ
;
A
#
# COMPACT_ATOMS: atom_id res chain seq x y z
N MET A 1 54.79 40.76 10.04
CA MET A 1 53.42 40.46 9.59
C MET A 1 53.19 38.99 9.76
N LYS A 2 52.41 38.61 10.78
CA LYS A 2 52.12 37.17 11.13
C LYS A 2 50.79 36.80 10.48
N HIS A 3 50.80 35.88 9.49
CA HIS A 3 49.59 35.35 8.89
C HIS A 3 48.96 34.31 9.84
N PHE A 4 47.80 34.63 10.36
CA PHE A 4 46.96 33.74 11.13
C PHE A 4 46.12 32.91 10.15
N LEU A 5 46.49 31.63 9.96
CA LEU A 5 45.71 30.69 9.17
C LEU A 5 44.61 30.14 10.08
N ILE A 6 43.37 30.64 9.88
CA ILE A 6 42.19 30.09 10.55
C ILE A 6 41.72 28.87 9.74
N THR A 7 42.06 27.68 10.25
CA THR A 7 41.56 26.40 9.75
C THR A 7 40.13 26.23 10.27
N LEU A 8 39.15 26.53 9.43
CA LEU A 8 37.76 26.27 9.73
C LEU A 8 37.53 24.77 9.61
N LEU A 9 37.53 24.06 10.72
CA LEU A 9 37.08 22.66 10.80
C LEU A 9 35.56 22.64 10.57
N LEU A 10 35.17 22.32 9.34
CA LEU A 10 33.80 21.97 9.02
C LEU A 10 33.46 20.63 9.72
N CYS A 11 32.96 20.71 10.96
CA CYS A 11 32.22 19.61 11.56
C CYS A 11 30.94 19.42 10.79
N ALA A 12 30.96 18.61 9.72
CA ALA A 12 29.74 18.11 9.12
C ALA A 12 29.02 17.29 10.21
N PRO A 13 27.82 17.68 10.66
CA PRO A 13 27.07 16.83 11.55
C PRO A 13 26.81 15.54 10.77
N SER A 14 27.34 14.43 11.27
CA SER A 14 26.94 13.10 10.81
C SER A 14 25.47 12.96 11.17
N ILE A 15 24.60 13.33 10.25
CA ILE A 15 23.18 13.05 10.35
C ILE A 15 23.09 11.54 10.24
N TYR A 16 23.19 10.84 11.36
CA TYR A 16 22.77 9.46 11.44
C TYR A 16 21.30 9.45 11.03
N ALA A 17 21.04 9.04 9.80
CA ALA A 17 19.69 8.82 9.32
C ALA A 17 19.01 7.87 10.32
N GLN A 18 18.11 8.40 11.12
CA GLN A 18 17.33 7.59 12.05
C GLN A 18 16.62 6.53 11.22
N ASN A 19 16.74 5.27 11.64
CA ASN A 19 16.00 4.20 10.98
C ASN A 19 14.50 4.51 11.05
N PRO A 20 13.83 4.82 9.91
CA PRO A 20 12.44 5.24 9.90
C PRO A 20 11.49 4.11 10.32
N LEU A 21 11.96 2.85 10.28
CA LEU A 21 11.17 1.67 10.60
C LEU A 21 11.25 1.27 12.08
N LYS A 22 12.13 1.90 12.87
CA LYS A 22 12.35 1.49 14.27
C LYS A 22 11.08 1.50 15.10
N GLY A 23 10.87 0.40 15.83
CA GLY A 23 9.76 0.22 16.78
C GLY A 23 8.68 -0.70 16.24
N GLU A 24 7.52 -0.64 16.87
CA GLU A 24 6.36 -1.44 16.55
C GLU A 24 5.40 -0.71 15.61
N TRP A 25 4.84 -1.46 14.68
CA TRP A 25 3.92 -0.99 13.67
C TRP A 25 2.78 -1.99 13.48
N ILE A 26 1.57 -1.51 13.42
CA ILE A 26 0.44 -2.29 12.91
C ILE A 26 0.57 -2.40 11.39
N THR A 27 0.34 -3.57 10.84
CA THR A 27 0.50 -3.84 9.40
C THR A 27 -0.79 -4.39 8.79
N ASN A 28 -1.00 -4.14 7.51
CA ASN A 28 -2.17 -4.66 6.80
C ASN A 28 -2.12 -6.18 6.54
N SER A 29 -0.95 -6.78 6.71
CA SER A 29 -0.73 -8.23 6.54
C SER A 29 0.59 -8.65 7.19
N LEU A 30 0.82 -9.96 7.27
CA LEU A 30 2.07 -10.52 7.80
C LEU A 30 3.25 -10.16 6.89
N LEU A 31 4.25 -9.49 7.44
CA LEU A 31 5.44 -9.06 6.70
C LEU A 31 6.39 -10.24 6.47
N GLY A 32 6.38 -10.78 5.28
CA GLY A 32 7.17 -11.94 4.86
C GLY A 32 6.47 -12.66 3.73
N LYS A 33 7.00 -13.82 3.30
CA LYS A 33 6.51 -14.57 2.13
C LYS A 33 6.46 -13.69 0.88
N PHE A 34 7.58 -13.06 0.58
CA PHE A 34 7.69 -12.01 -0.44
C PHE A 34 7.47 -12.48 -1.88
N LYS A 35 7.27 -13.78 -2.10
CA LYS A 35 6.91 -14.36 -3.40
C LYS A 35 5.41 -14.33 -3.66
N GLU A 36 4.58 -14.10 -2.65
CA GLU A 36 3.13 -14.01 -2.79
C GLU A 36 2.72 -12.63 -3.35
N GLU A 37 1.61 -12.56 -4.07
CA GLU A 37 1.13 -11.31 -4.70
C GLU A 37 0.80 -10.22 -3.68
N ASP A 38 0.31 -10.62 -2.49
CA ASP A 38 -0.03 -9.69 -1.41
C ASP A 38 1.18 -8.96 -0.81
N SER A 39 2.40 -9.38 -1.16
CA SER A 39 3.65 -8.77 -0.69
C SER A 39 4.09 -7.53 -1.47
N ASN A 40 3.31 -7.06 -2.43
CA ASN A 40 3.70 -5.91 -3.26
C ASN A 40 3.65 -4.59 -2.50
N LEU A 41 2.85 -4.53 -1.42
CA LEU A 41 2.75 -3.34 -0.60
C LEU A 41 2.34 -3.68 0.84
N PHE A 42 3.07 -3.13 1.79
CA PHE A 42 2.71 -3.15 3.21
C PHE A 42 2.41 -1.74 3.69
N GLU A 43 1.30 -1.58 4.38
CA GLU A 43 0.95 -0.39 5.13
C GLU A 43 1.35 -0.58 6.58
N LEU A 44 2.15 0.34 7.11
CA LEU A 44 2.61 0.37 8.49
C LEU A 44 2.01 1.60 9.18
N THR A 45 1.26 1.38 10.26
CA THR A 45 0.65 2.46 11.06
C THR A 45 1.01 2.31 12.53
N LYS A 46 1.09 3.43 13.23
CA LYS A 46 1.16 3.45 14.70
C LYS A 46 -0.21 3.76 15.25
N ASP A 47 -1.12 2.83 15.09
CA ASP A 47 -2.47 2.90 15.65
C ASP A 47 -2.53 1.97 16.86
N GLU A 48 -2.82 2.54 18.04
CA GLU A 48 -2.84 1.80 19.30
C GLU A 48 -4.21 1.19 19.63
N ASP A 49 -5.23 1.48 18.82
CA ASP A 49 -6.62 1.09 19.07
C ASP A 49 -7.03 -0.23 18.40
N GLU A 50 -6.14 -0.89 17.67
CA GLU A 50 -6.46 -2.16 17.03
C GLU A 50 -6.51 -3.32 18.03
N ILE A 51 -7.66 -4.01 18.09
CA ILE A 51 -7.90 -5.14 19.00
C ILE A 51 -7.35 -6.46 18.43
N ALA A 52 -7.31 -6.60 17.13
CA ALA A 52 -6.77 -7.77 16.43
C ALA A 52 -6.22 -7.38 15.06
N GLY A 53 -5.17 -8.05 14.61
CA GLY A 53 -4.54 -7.75 13.32
C GLY A 53 -3.13 -8.28 13.20
N PHE A 54 -2.36 -7.64 12.36
CA PHE A 54 -0.94 -7.94 12.21
C PHE A 54 -0.10 -6.80 12.78
N ALA A 55 1.00 -7.15 13.43
CA ALA A 55 2.00 -6.19 13.87
C ALA A 55 3.39 -6.59 13.40
N THR A 56 4.28 -5.61 13.28
CA THR A 56 5.69 -5.84 12.98
C THR A 56 6.56 -4.97 13.87
N VAL A 57 7.50 -5.60 14.55
CA VAL A 57 8.52 -4.92 15.36
C VAL A 57 9.83 -4.94 14.61
N PHE A 58 10.41 -3.76 14.38
CA PHE A 58 11.74 -3.61 13.81
C PHE A 58 12.72 -3.22 14.93
N GLU A 59 13.62 -4.10 15.26
CA GLU A 59 14.63 -3.88 16.27
C GLU A 59 16.01 -3.68 15.65
N LYS A 60 16.68 -2.62 16.06
CA LYS A 60 18.08 -2.42 15.75
C LYS A 60 18.92 -3.03 16.88
N ASN A 61 18.87 -4.35 16.98
CA ASN A 61 19.88 -5.11 17.71
C ASN A 61 21.07 -5.39 16.79
N ASP A 62 22.09 -6.07 17.25
CA ASP A 62 23.30 -6.41 16.48
C ASP A 62 22.99 -7.18 15.18
N LYS A 63 21.78 -7.69 15.01
CA LYS A 63 21.33 -8.49 13.86
C LYS A 63 20.32 -7.78 12.97
N ASN A 64 19.85 -6.56 13.30
CA ASN A 64 18.79 -5.86 12.59
C ASN A 64 17.61 -6.81 12.29
N GLN A 65 16.99 -7.34 13.32
CA GLN A 65 15.89 -8.30 13.20
C GLN A 65 14.55 -7.59 13.15
N TYR A 66 13.60 -8.22 12.45
CA TYR A 66 12.20 -7.91 12.57
C TYR A 66 11.40 -9.16 12.92
N ILE A 67 10.27 -8.94 13.60
CA ILE A 67 9.27 -9.96 13.88
C ILE A 67 7.92 -9.42 13.44
N SER A 68 7.27 -10.12 12.52
CA SER A 68 5.90 -9.83 12.11
C SER A 68 4.99 -10.94 12.61
N TYR A 69 3.86 -10.58 13.22
CA TYR A 69 3.00 -11.55 13.87
C TYR A 69 1.52 -11.12 13.83
N TYR A 70 0.64 -12.12 13.91
CA TYR A 70 -0.78 -11.90 14.13
C TYR A 70 -1.07 -11.85 15.63
N PHE A 71 -1.93 -10.94 16.05
CA PHE A 71 -2.42 -10.84 17.41
C PHE A 71 -3.93 -10.73 17.44
N ALA A 72 -4.56 -11.32 18.47
CA ALA A 72 -5.99 -11.24 18.73
C ALA A 72 -6.26 -11.48 20.23
N PRO A 73 -7.36 -10.92 20.77
CA PRO A 73 -7.69 -11.05 22.19
C PRO A 73 -8.16 -12.46 22.59
N CYS A 74 -8.63 -13.25 21.63
CA CYS A 74 -9.12 -14.62 21.88
C CYS A 74 -8.03 -15.64 21.56
N GLY A 75 -7.75 -16.57 22.52
CA GLY A 75 -6.79 -17.65 22.32
C GLY A 75 -7.22 -18.74 21.32
N ASN A 76 -8.40 -18.60 20.68
CA ASN A 76 -8.95 -19.57 19.74
C ASN A 76 -8.53 -19.34 18.28
N ASP A 77 -7.52 -18.51 18.06
CA ASP A 77 -7.01 -18.20 16.73
C ASP A 77 -5.72 -18.95 16.41
N CYS A 78 -5.36 -18.91 15.13
CA CYS A 78 -4.02 -19.27 14.67
C CYS A 78 -3.14 -18.03 14.72
N PHE A 79 -2.00 -18.14 15.39
CA PHE A 79 -1.05 -17.05 15.56
C PHE A 79 0.18 -17.29 14.68
N PRO A 80 0.14 -16.92 13.38
CA PRO A 80 1.30 -16.96 12.52
C PRO A 80 2.27 -15.84 12.87
N SER A 81 3.56 -16.12 12.77
CA SER A 81 4.63 -15.14 12.88
C SER A 81 5.75 -15.41 11.88
N ILE A 82 6.43 -14.34 11.47
CA ILE A 82 7.63 -14.40 10.63
C ILE A 82 8.75 -13.67 11.34
N ILE A 83 9.89 -14.33 11.43
CA ILE A 83 11.14 -13.76 11.93
C ILE A 83 12.06 -13.55 10.74
N GLY A 84 12.65 -12.38 10.66
CA GLY A 84 13.54 -12.02 9.56
C GLY A 84 14.59 -11.00 9.96
N THR A 85 15.39 -10.61 8.98
CA THR A 85 16.36 -9.52 9.09
C THR A 85 16.03 -8.41 8.11
N PHE A 86 16.46 -7.19 8.42
CA PHE A 86 16.31 -6.05 7.54
C PHE A 86 17.63 -5.28 7.40
N GLU A 87 17.82 -4.65 6.26
CA GLU A 87 18.97 -3.81 5.96
C GLU A 87 18.51 -2.56 5.22
N LEU A 88 18.88 -1.38 5.72
CA LEU A 88 18.69 -0.14 4.95
C LEU A 88 19.77 -0.07 3.88
N ILE A 89 19.41 -0.39 2.64
CA ILE A 89 20.33 -0.45 1.50
C ILE A 89 20.55 0.92 0.84
N ALA A 90 19.64 1.86 1.10
CA ALA A 90 19.73 3.27 0.73
C ALA A 90 18.81 4.07 1.67
N PRO A 91 18.89 5.42 1.70
CA PRO A 91 18.05 6.22 2.59
C PRO A 91 16.54 5.93 2.48
N SER A 92 16.09 5.60 1.27
CA SER A 92 14.67 5.35 0.96
C SER A 92 14.36 3.87 0.69
N TYR A 93 15.32 2.94 0.91
CA TYR A 93 15.12 1.53 0.58
C TYR A 93 15.53 0.61 1.72
N VAL A 94 14.69 -0.39 1.96
CA VAL A 94 14.97 -1.49 2.89
C VAL A 94 14.93 -2.82 2.16
N ARG A 95 15.91 -3.67 2.43
CA ARG A 95 15.88 -5.09 2.10
C ARG A 95 15.34 -5.86 3.28
N LEU A 96 14.33 -6.69 3.04
CA LEU A 96 13.77 -7.61 4.00
C LEU A 96 14.12 -9.03 3.61
N ASN A 97 14.53 -9.84 4.57
CA ASN A 97 14.84 -11.25 4.37
C ASN A 97 14.10 -12.07 5.45
N ALA A 98 13.08 -12.81 5.02
CA ALA A 98 12.33 -13.70 5.91
C ALA A 98 13.11 -15.00 6.11
N LEU A 99 13.33 -15.37 7.37
CA LEU A 99 14.15 -16.51 7.77
C LEU A 99 13.32 -17.69 8.26
N LYS A 100 12.28 -17.41 9.04
CA LYS A 100 11.47 -18.44 9.68
C LYS A 100 10.01 -18.02 9.73
N PHE A 101 9.14 -18.97 9.43
CA PHE A 101 7.70 -18.89 9.69
C PHE A 101 7.36 -19.80 10.86
N GLU A 102 6.57 -19.32 11.79
CA GLU A 102 6.03 -20.07 12.91
C GLU A 102 4.50 -19.89 12.95
N GLN A 103 3.79 -20.94 13.35
CA GLN A 103 2.37 -20.90 13.56
C GLN A 103 2.05 -21.64 14.87
N ARG A 104 1.25 -21.02 15.72
CA ARG A 104 0.85 -21.49 17.04
C ARG A 104 -0.65 -21.25 17.25
N GLY A 105 -1.18 -21.73 18.37
CA GLY A 105 -2.56 -21.52 18.77
C GLY A 105 -3.47 -22.71 18.46
N PHE A 106 -4.70 -22.43 18.08
CA PHE A 106 -5.73 -23.47 17.91
C PHE A 106 -5.57 -24.28 16.61
N CYS A 107 -4.63 -23.94 15.78
CA CYS A 107 -4.27 -24.66 14.57
C CYS A 107 -3.08 -25.61 14.82
N LYS A 108 -2.81 -26.46 13.84
CA LYS A 108 -1.62 -27.31 13.87
C LYS A 108 -0.37 -26.45 13.95
N ASN A 109 0.45 -26.67 14.98
CA ASN A 109 1.75 -26.00 15.08
C ASN A 109 2.61 -26.30 13.87
N LYS A 110 3.20 -25.25 13.31
CA LYS A 110 4.07 -25.33 12.14
C LYS A 110 5.31 -24.48 12.37
N ASP A 111 6.46 -25.05 12.03
CA ASP A 111 7.74 -24.34 11.91
C ASP A 111 8.29 -24.59 10.52
N GLU A 112 8.69 -23.53 9.83
CA GLU A 112 9.22 -23.59 8.48
C GLU A 112 10.40 -22.64 8.35
N THR A 113 11.55 -23.16 7.93
CA THR A 113 12.69 -22.32 7.54
C THR A 113 12.44 -21.80 6.14
N LEU A 114 12.47 -20.47 6.00
CA LEU A 114 12.30 -19.81 4.72
C LEU A 114 13.67 -19.63 4.06
N HIS A 115 13.78 -20.08 2.80
CA HIS A 115 15.02 -19.99 2.04
C HIS A 115 14.85 -19.02 0.87
N ASN A 116 15.77 -18.07 0.77
CA ASN A 116 15.80 -17.08 -0.33
C ASN A 116 14.49 -16.29 -0.49
N ASP A 117 13.83 -16.01 0.62
CA ASP A 117 12.64 -15.17 0.63
C ASP A 117 13.03 -13.74 1.01
N THR A 118 13.56 -13.04 0.02
CA THR A 118 14.12 -11.69 0.16
C THR A 118 13.45 -10.76 -0.85
N ALA A 119 13.15 -9.54 -0.43
CA ALA A 119 12.65 -8.48 -1.30
C ALA A 119 13.15 -7.11 -0.86
N ASP A 120 13.28 -6.22 -1.84
CA ASP A 120 13.62 -4.82 -1.64
C ASP A 120 12.34 -3.98 -1.66
N TYR A 121 12.21 -3.03 -0.73
CA TYR A 121 11.08 -2.14 -0.61
C TYR A 121 11.51 -0.69 -0.57
N TYR A 122 10.78 0.14 -1.29
CA TYR A 122 10.83 1.58 -1.17
C TYR A 122 10.05 2.02 0.07
N ILE A 123 10.66 2.86 0.90
CA ILE A 123 10.06 3.41 2.12
C ILE A 123 9.39 4.74 1.75
N TYR A 124 8.06 4.75 1.66
CA TYR A 124 7.29 5.96 1.43
C TYR A 124 6.69 6.45 2.75
N LYS A 125 7.28 7.52 3.30
CA LYS A 125 6.82 8.11 4.56
C LYS A 125 5.67 9.08 4.28
N VAL A 126 4.48 8.77 4.77
CA VAL A 126 3.30 9.65 4.72
C VAL A 126 3.30 10.60 5.92
N SER A 127 3.64 10.07 7.12
CA SER A 127 3.76 10.81 8.37
C SER A 127 4.66 10.05 9.34
N ASP A 128 4.88 10.58 10.54
CA ASP A 128 5.61 9.85 11.60
C ASP A 128 4.85 8.62 12.12
N LYS A 129 3.55 8.54 11.83
CA LYS A 129 2.67 7.42 12.21
C LYS A 129 2.25 6.53 11.05
N LYS A 130 2.67 6.82 9.81
CA LYS A 130 2.24 6.06 8.63
C LYS A 130 3.33 5.97 7.57
N ILE A 131 3.67 4.76 7.22
CA ILE A 131 4.67 4.42 6.20
C ILE A 131 4.09 3.36 5.26
N PHE A 132 4.43 3.44 3.97
CA PHE A 132 4.25 2.34 3.03
C PHE A 132 5.60 1.74 2.66
N LEU A 133 5.64 0.41 2.64
CA LEU A 133 6.72 -0.35 2.02
C LEU A 133 6.22 -0.84 0.67
N VAL A 134 6.73 -0.26 -0.41
CA VAL A 134 6.37 -0.59 -1.78
C VAL A 134 7.44 -1.48 -2.38
N LYS A 135 7.08 -2.68 -2.81
CA LYS A 135 8.04 -3.62 -3.42
C LYS A 135 8.68 -3.02 -4.64
N SER A 136 10.02 -3.00 -4.65
CA SER A 136 10.81 -2.43 -5.73
C SER A 136 11.63 -3.49 -6.42
N THR A 137 11.52 -3.56 -7.73
CA THR A 137 12.34 -4.45 -8.57
C THR A 137 13.49 -3.71 -9.24
N SER A 138 13.28 -2.43 -9.56
CA SER A 138 14.23 -1.59 -10.31
C SER A 138 14.99 -0.61 -9.44
N LYS A 139 14.55 -0.37 -8.19
CA LYS A 139 15.02 0.71 -7.30
C LYS A 139 14.94 2.09 -7.98
N ASN A 140 13.92 2.27 -8.80
CA ASN A 140 13.61 3.55 -9.40
C ASN A 140 12.68 4.33 -8.47
N GLU A 141 13.26 5.27 -7.73
CA GLU A 141 12.52 6.03 -6.70
C GLU A 141 11.28 6.74 -7.25
N LYS A 142 11.36 7.27 -8.47
CA LYS A 142 10.23 7.95 -9.10
C LYS A 142 9.06 6.99 -9.38
N GLU A 143 9.35 5.81 -9.90
CA GLU A 143 8.34 4.78 -10.16
C GLU A 143 7.73 4.26 -8.87
N ASP A 144 8.57 3.98 -7.86
CA ASP A 144 8.12 3.45 -6.58
C ASP A 144 7.32 4.49 -5.79
N GLN A 145 7.68 5.77 -5.89
CA GLN A 145 6.90 6.87 -5.33
C GLN A 145 5.53 7.00 -6.01
N GLU A 146 5.45 6.85 -7.33
CA GLU A 146 4.16 6.87 -8.04
C GLU A 146 3.28 5.68 -7.65
N LYS A 147 3.84 4.49 -7.45
CA LYS A 147 3.11 3.33 -6.90
C LYS A 147 2.54 3.63 -5.51
N ALA A 148 3.36 4.22 -4.61
CA ALA A 148 2.92 4.61 -3.28
C ALA A 148 1.77 5.64 -3.32
N LYS A 149 1.90 6.68 -4.14
CA LYS A 149 0.84 7.70 -4.32
C LYS A 149 -0.44 7.12 -4.90
N ASN A 150 -0.31 6.18 -5.84
CA ASN A 150 -1.45 5.49 -6.40
C ASN A 150 -2.16 4.63 -5.35
N TYR A 151 -1.43 4.00 -4.46
CA TYR A 151 -2.01 3.26 -3.35
C TYR A 151 -2.71 4.18 -2.34
N LEU A 152 -2.11 5.31 -1.97
CA LEU A 152 -2.75 6.33 -1.14
C LEU A 152 -4.06 6.80 -1.74
N LEU A 153 -4.06 7.05 -3.05
CA LEU A 153 -5.26 7.43 -3.78
C LEU A 153 -6.37 6.41 -3.58
N VAL A 154 -6.05 5.13 -3.63
CA VAL A 154 -7.02 4.05 -3.53
C VAL A 154 -7.50 3.84 -2.10
N THR A 155 -6.61 3.85 -1.12
CA THR A 155 -7.01 3.77 0.28
C THR A 155 -7.84 5.00 0.66
N GLY A 156 -7.44 6.21 0.26
CA GLY A 156 -8.23 7.42 0.45
C GLY A 156 -9.61 7.38 -0.21
N ILE A 157 -9.72 6.79 -1.40
CA ILE A 157 -11.00 6.55 -2.06
C ILE A 157 -11.83 5.50 -1.31
N LYS A 158 -11.20 4.46 -0.79
CA LYS A 158 -11.86 3.37 -0.08
C LYS A 158 -12.37 3.80 1.30
N ASP A 159 -11.59 4.59 2.03
CA ASP A 159 -11.89 5.03 3.38
C ASP A 159 -12.81 6.24 3.41
N ASN A 160 -12.90 6.96 2.31
CA ASN A 160 -13.72 8.16 2.22
C ASN A 160 -15.08 7.90 1.58
N VAL A 161 -16.04 8.65 2.04
CA VAL A 161 -17.41 8.99 1.65
C VAL A 161 -17.84 8.68 0.19
N LEU A 162 -16.91 8.38 -0.74
CA LEU A 162 -17.20 8.00 -2.11
C LEU A 162 -18.05 6.73 -2.23
N TYR A 163 -17.92 5.80 -1.27
CA TYR A 163 -18.80 4.63 -1.17
C TYR A 163 -20.26 4.98 -0.89
N ASN A 164 -20.55 6.17 -0.35
CA ASN A 164 -21.89 6.62 0.03
C ASN A 164 -22.54 7.58 -0.97
N ARG A 165 -21.92 7.82 -2.13
CA ARG A 165 -22.48 8.76 -3.13
C ARG A 165 -23.76 8.26 -3.80
N LYS A 166 -24.64 9.23 -4.12
CA LYS A 166 -25.97 9.00 -4.70
C LYS A 166 -25.97 8.32 -6.09
N HIS A 167 -24.84 8.32 -6.78
CA HIS A 167 -24.73 7.86 -8.17
C HIS A 167 -23.89 6.59 -8.31
N LYS A 168 -24.22 5.58 -7.52
CA LYS A 168 -23.60 4.26 -7.63
C LYS A 168 -24.32 3.42 -8.67
N MET A 169 -23.57 2.80 -9.56
CA MET A 169 -24.03 1.68 -10.37
C MET A 169 -23.44 0.39 -9.81
N LYS A 170 -24.29 -0.62 -9.65
CA LYS A 170 -23.89 -1.96 -9.21
C LYS A 170 -24.22 -2.96 -10.30
N VAL A 171 -23.27 -3.83 -10.62
CA VAL A 171 -23.49 -4.93 -11.56
C VAL A 171 -22.88 -6.21 -11.02
N GLU A 172 -23.48 -7.34 -11.33
CA GLU A 172 -22.91 -8.64 -11.03
C GLU A 172 -21.63 -8.81 -11.87
N ALA A 173 -20.53 -9.17 -11.24
CA ALA A 173 -19.23 -9.35 -11.87
C ALA A 173 -18.78 -10.80 -11.67
N LYS A 174 -17.94 -11.28 -12.58
CA LYS A 174 -17.22 -12.55 -12.44
C LYS A 174 -15.74 -12.23 -12.45
N GLY A 175 -15.13 -12.26 -11.25
CA GLY A 175 -13.71 -11.96 -11.10
C GLY A 175 -13.37 -10.47 -11.09
N ILE A 176 -12.09 -10.19 -10.92
CA ILE A 176 -11.51 -8.86 -10.68
C ILE A 176 -11.24 -8.09 -11.98
N ALA A 177 -11.68 -8.60 -13.13
CA ALA A 177 -11.39 -7.98 -14.42
C ALA A 177 -12.05 -6.60 -14.57
N PRO A 178 -11.42 -5.66 -15.30
CA PRO A 178 -12.08 -4.40 -15.65
C PRO A 178 -13.29 -4.66 -16.52
N LEU A 179 -14.32 -3.85 -16.36
CA LEU A 179 -15.56 -3.98 -17.11
C LEU A 179 -15.78 -2.74 -18.02
N PRO A 180 -15.06 -2.60 -19.14
CA PRO A 180 -15.08 -1.41 -20.01
C PRO A 180 -16.50 -1.06 -20.48
N ALA A 181 -17.30 -2.05 -20.89
CA ALA A 181 -18.67 -1.82 -21.32
C ALA A 181 -19.56 -1.21 -20.21
N GLN A 182 -19.28 -1.53 -18.96
CA GLN A 182 -19.98 -0.94 -17.83
C GLN A 182 -19.51 0.48 -17.53
N ILE A 183 -18.23 0.80 -17.80
CA ILE A 183 -17.71 2.16 -17.72
C ILE A 183 -18.36 3.04 -18.82
N GLU A 184 -18.49 2.53 -20.05
CA GLU A 184 -19.19 3.22 -21.13
C GLU A 184 -20.64 3.50 -20.74
N LYS A 185 -21.34 2.49 -20.24
CA LYS A 185 -22.70 2.64 -19.73
C LYS A 185 -22.78 3.66 -18.61
N TYR A 186 -21.84 3.64 -17.66
CA TYR A 186 -21.77 4.61 -16.59
C TYR A 186 -21.56 6.04 -17.11
N ALA A 187 -20.67 6.21 -18.09
CA ALA A 187 -20.39 7.50 -18.70
C ALA A 187 -21.64 8.06 -19.41
N THR A 188 -22.39 7.20 -20.11
CA THR A 188 -23.59 7.59 -20.82
C THR A 188 -24.76 7.86 -19.86
N ASP A 189 -25.08 6.93 -18.97
CA ASP A 189 -26.31 6.96 -18.18
C ASP A 189 -26.18 7.86 -16.94
N ILE A 190 -25.02 7.88 -16.29
CA ILE A 190 -24.82 8.59 -15.04
C ILE A 190 -24.12 9.93 -15.26
N LEU A 191 -23.03 9.96 -16.04
CA LEU A 191 -22.33 11.20 -16.34
C LEU A 191 -22.97 11.98 -17.50
N GLN A 192 -23.93 11.38 -18.22
CA GLN A 192 -24.66 11.96 -19.35
C GLN A 192 -23.76 12.48 -20.48
N LEU A 193 -22.63 11.82 -20.69
CA LEU A 193 -21.68 12.18 -21.74
C LEU A 193 -22.10 11.56 -23.07
N LYS A 194 -22.03 12.35 -24.15
CA LYS A 194 -22.34 11.91 -25.51
C LYS A 194 -21.10 11.63 -26.35
N ASN A 195 -20.02 12.35 -26.09
CA ASN A 195 -18.79 12.25 -26.85
C ASN A 195 -17.60 12.21 -25.86
N PHE A 196 -17.06 11.02 -25.64
CA PHE A 196 -16.04 10.80 -24.63
C PHE A 196 -15.02 9.74 -25.04
N LYS A 197 -13.87 9.74 -24.38
CA LYS A 197 -12.83 8.72 -24.50
C LYS A 197 -12.53 8.16 -23.12
N ILE A 198 -12.47 6.83 -23.02
CA ILE A 198 -12.08 6.14 -21.80
C ILE A 198 -10.62 5.74 -21.90
N LEU A 199 -9.86 6.05 -20.85
CA LEU A 199 -8.48 5.63 -20.67
C LEU A 199 -8.36 4.88 -19.35
N VAL A 200 -7.66 3.76 -19.34
CA VAL A 200 -7.28 3.11 -18.09
C VAL A 200 -6.27 4.03 -17.41
N TYR A 201 -6.64 4.58 -16.26
CA TYR A 201 -5.78 5.47 -15.50
C TYR A 201 -4.83 4.69 -14.61
N ASN A 202 -5.37 3.69 -13.89
CA ASN A 202 -4.58 2.85 -13.02
C ASN A 202 -5.24 1.50 -12.74
N LYS A 203 -4.41 0.47 -12.72
CA LYS A 203 -4.73 -0.85 -12.16
C LYS A 203 -3.94 -0.97 -10.87
N LEU A 204 -4.62 -1.22 -9.77
CA LEU A 204 -3.97 -1.49 -8.50
C LEU A 204 -3.79 -2.97 -8.34
N ASP A 205 -2.55 -3.40 -8.34
CA ASP A 205 -2.17 -4.80 -8.40
C ASP A 205 -2.57 -5.63 -7.19
N SER A 206 -2.92 -5.00 -6.07
CA SER A 206 -3.21 -5.70 -4.81
C SER A 206 -4.69 -5.69 -4.38
N ARG A 207 -5.59 -5.05 -5.14
CA ARG A 207 -7.02 -4.98 -4.77
C ARG A 207 -7.90 -4.83 -6.01
N PRO A 208 -9.16 -5.31 -5.98
CA PRO A 208 -10.09 -5.24 -7.11
C PRO A 208 -10.60 -3.80 -7.31
N LEU A 209 -9.70 -2.88 -7.56
CA LEU A 209 -9.99 -1.49 -7.84
C LEU A 209 -9.33 -1.06 -9.14
N TRP A 210 -10.16 -0.56 -10.04
CA TRP A 210 -9.73 0.00 -11.31
C TRP A 210 -10.12 1.47 -11.37
N VAL A 211 -9.21 2.31 -11.85
CA VAL A 211 -9.49 3.73 -12.05
C VAL A 211 -9.42 4.03 -13.55
N PHE A 212 -10.49 4.58 -14.09
CA PHE A 212 -10.62 4.99 -15.49
C PHE A 212 -10.72 6.50 -15.56
N ALA A 213 -9.99 7.11 -16.47
CA ALA A 213 -10.19 8.51 -16.82
C ALA A 213 -11.18 8.58 -17.99
N VAL A 214 -12.31 9.20 -17.78
CA VAL A 214 -13.33 9.48 -18.81
C VAL A 214 -13.17 10.93 -19.21
N LYS A 215 -12.64 11.18 -20.41
CA LYS A 215 -12.47 12.51 -20.97
C LYS A 215 -13.67 12.85 -21.85
N ASP A 216 -14.43 13.87 -21.48
CA ASP A 216 -15.42 14.50 -22.36
C ASP A 216 -14.67 15.24 -23.48
N LEU A 217 -14.91 14.82 -24.72
CA LEU A 217 -14.24 15.41 -25.88
C LEU A 217 -14.86 16.74 -26.28
N THR A 218 -16.04 17.09 -25.76
CA THR A 218 -16.72 18.35 -26.03
C THR A 218 -16.16 19.48 -25.14
N THR A 219 -15.99 19.18 -23.85
CA THR A 219 -15.54 20.17 -22.86
C THR A 219 -14.06 20.05 -22.49
N GLY A 220 -13.44 18.91 -22.81
CA GLY A 220 -12.09 18.55 -22.38
C GLY A 220 -12.00 18.11 -20.91
N THR A 221 -13.11 18.10 -20.19
CA THR A 221 -13.16 17.76 -18.77
C THR A 221 -12.83 16.28 -18.53
N ILE A 222 -12.06 16.00 -17.49
CA ILE A 222 -11.75 14.62 -17.07
C ILE A 222 -12.53 14.29 -15.81
N THR A 223 -13.26 13.19 -15.85
CA THR A 223 -13.91 12.57 -14.69
C THR A 223 -13.32 11.19 -14.48
N TYR A 224 -13.01 10.85 -13.25
CA TYR A 224 -12.49 9.53 -12.94
C TYR A 224 -13.61 8.63 -12.48
N VAL A 225 -13.77 7.50 -13.16
CA VAL A 225 -14.72 6.44 -12.79
C VAL A 225 -13.94 5.32 -12.13
N ILE A 226 -14.39 4.92 -10.97
CA ILE A 226 -13.75 3.93 -10.13
C ILE A 226 -14.63 2.70 -10.09
N GLN A 227 -14.05 1.56 -10.43
CA GLN A 227 -14.67 0.24 -10.27
C GLN A 227 -14.09 -0.42 -9.04
N GLY A 228 -14.93 -0.68 -8.04
CA GLY A 228 -14.58 -1.49 -6.86
C GLY A 228 -15.42 -2.75 -6.83
N ASN A 229 -14.82 -3.88 -6.54
CA ASN A 229 -15.53 -5.14 -6.38
C ASN A 229 -15.64 -5.51 -4.90
N HIS A 230 -16.75 -6.08 -4.51
CA HIS A 230 -16.94 -6.66 -3.17
C HIS A 230 -17.77 -7.93 -3.27
N ILE A 231 -17.60 -8.80 -2.30
CA ILE A 231 -18.38 -10.03 -2.19
C ILE A 231 -19.64 -9.72 -1.36
N ALA A 232 -20.80 -10.02 -1.93
CA ALA A 232 -22.09 -9.90 -1.25
C ALA A 232 -22.77 -11.27 -1.26
N GLY A 233 -22.62 -12.03 -0.16
CA GLY A 233 -23.00 -13.43 -0.11
C GLY A 233 -22.15 -14.28 -1.04
N GLU A 234 -22.78 -15.04 -1.92
CA GLU A 234 -22.08 -15.87 -2.93
C GLU A 234 -21.77 -15.11 -4.24
N LYS A 235 -22.17 -13.84 -4.32
CA LYS A 235 -22.05 -13.05 -5.56
C LYS A 235 -20.95 -12.01 -5.42
N GLU A 236 -20.16 -11.90 -6.46
CA GLU A 236 -19.23 -10.80 -6.63
C GLU A 236 -19.95 -9.63 -7.34
N ILE A 237 -19.88 -8.44 -6.75
CA ILE A 237 -20.55 -7.24 -7.22
C ILE A 237 -19.52 -6.17 -7.52
N ALA A 238 -19.49 -5.67 -8.74
CA ALA A 238 -18.75 -4.48 -9.12
C ALA A 238 -19.58 -3.23 -8.81
N CYS A 239 -18.99 -2.31 -8.07
CA CYS A 239 -19.55 -1.00 -7.78
C CYS A 239 -18.79 0.06 -8.57
N PHE A 240 -19.53 0.92 -9.26
CA PHE A 240 -18.98 2.05 -10.00
C PHE A 240 -19.39 3.35 -9.31
N PHE A 241 -18.45 4.28 -9.22
CA PHE A 241 -18.66 5.64 -8.72
C PHE A 241 -17.65 6.58 -9.38
N TYR A 242 -17.88 7.88 -9.31
CA TYR A 242 -17.01 8.85 -9.95
C TYR A 242 -16.42 9.84 -8.97
N CYS A 243 -15.29 10.43 -9.32
CA CYS A 243 -14.78 11.65 -8.71
C CYS A 243 -14.25 12.62 -9.77
N THR A 244 -14.29 13.88 -9.42
CA THR A 244 -13.76 14.96 -10.26
C THR A 244 -12.23 15.01 -10.21
N GLU A 245 -11.61 15.69 -11.18
CA GLU A 245 -10.16 15.90 -11.17
C GLU A 245 -9.68 16.66 -9.93
N ALA A 246 -10.48 17.60 -9.43
CA ALA A 246 -10.17 18.34 -8.21
C ALA A 246 -10.16 17.47 -6.97
N GLU A 247 -11.10 16.51 -6.89
CA GLU A 247 -11.14 15.53 -5.80
C GLU A 247 -9.96 14.54 -5.90
N MET A 248 -9.64 14.09 -7.12
CA MET A 248 -8.47 13.24 -7.35
C MET A 248 -7.16 13.90 -6.93
N LYS A 249 -7.01 15.21 -7.16
CA LYS A 249 -5.83 15.96 -6.70
C LYS A 249 -5.68 15.97 -5.18
N LYS A 250 -6.78 16.02 -4.41
CA LYS A 250 -6.74 15.97 -2.94
C LYS A 250 -6.26 14.62 -2.41
N PHE A 251 -6.53 13.53 -3.11
CA PHE A 251 -6.07 12.20 -2.72
C PHE A 251 -4.60 11.92 -3.10
N ARG A 252 -4.00 12.79 -3.93
CA ARG A 252 -2.61 12.65 -4.38
C ARG A 252 -1.61 13.52 -3.60
N GLN A 253 -2.11 14.39 -2.76
CA GLN A 253 -1.30 15.24 -1.87
C GLN A 253 -0.99 14.51 -0.58
#